data_bbe9f8d9c69de27c754c46c25bace5f4
#
_entry.id   bbe9f8d9c69de27c754c46c25bace5f4
#
_cell.length_a   1.000
_cell.length_b   1.000
_cell.length_c   1.000
_cell.angle_alpha   90.00
_cell.angle_beta   90.00
_cell.angle_gamma   90.00
#
_symmetry.space_group_name_H-M   'P 1'
#
loop_
_entity.id
_entity.type
_entity.pdbx_description
1 polymer ?
#
loop_
_entity_poly.entity_id
_entity_poly.type
_entity_poly.pdbx_seq_one_letter_code
_entity_poly.pdbx_strand_id
1 'polypeptide(L)'
;MWSRIYFLLIYVFSLNVSGSAQSELPYKEIPSYPTNYTQSTVISRMIDGLGYRYYWATENWRALDLDFKPDTLARSTFETMEHIYGLSFMILNASKNQVNERRDPDQMTANDLRLATLYNLKSASAAMALVENLEELNILFEGSTGRKALPFWYVLNGPLADAIYHTGQIVSFRRTSGNPMNSKVNVFMGKTDL
;
A
#
# COMPACT_ATOMS: atom_id res chain seq x y z
N MET A 1 -57.95 -37.95 -38.08
CA MET A 1 -56.48 -38.09 -38.02
C MET A 1 -55.90 -36.74 -37.59
N TRP A 2 -55.64 -36.57 -36.29
CA TRP A 2 -55.25 -35.28 -35.71
C TRP A 2 -53.75 -35.29 -35.44
N SER A 3 -53.00 -34.42 -36.14
CA SER A 3 -51.56 -34.27 -35.97
C SER A 3 -51.32 -33.31 -34.79
N ARG A 4 -50.61 -33.81 -33.73
CA ARG A 4 -50.16 -33.01 -32.59
C ARG A 4 -48.79 -32.43 -32.90
N ILE A 5 -48.72 -31.12 -33.05
CA ILE A 5 -47.47 -30.36 -33.17
C ILE A 5 -46.97 -30.08 -31.74
N TYR A 6 -45.81 -30.65 -31.36
CA TYR A 6 -45.13 -30.33 -30.12
C TYR A 6 -44.20 -29.14 -30.36
N PHE A 7 -44.49 -27.98 -29.72
CA PHE A 7 -43.56 -26.87 -29.66
C PHE A 7 -42.50 -27.14 -28.57
N LEU A 8 -41.23 -27.28 -28.99
CA LEU A 8 -40.10 -27.41 -28.10
C LEU A 8 -39.66 -26.00 -27.71
N LEU A 9 -39.95 -25.57 -26.46
CA LEU A 9 -39.46 -24.32 -25.89
C LEU A 9 -38.01 -24.55 -25.46
N ILE A 10 -37.05 -23.99 -26.24
CA ILE A 10 -35.64 -23.93 -25.85
C ILE A 10 -35.46 -22.77 -24.90
N TYR A 11 -35.26 -23.09 -23.62
CA TYR A 11 -34.89 -22.10 -22.60
C TYR A 11 -33.40 -21.84 -22.71
N VAL A 12 -33.02 -20.68 -23.32
CA VAL A 12 -31.65 -20.21 -23.34
C VAL A 12 -31.35 -19.63 -21.98
N PHE A 13 -30.61 -20.35 -21.16
CA PHE A 13 -30.09 -19.87 -19.89
C PHE A 13 -28.87 -18.97 -20.18
N SER A 14 -29.06 -17.66 -20.20
CA SER A 14 -27.98 -16.69 -20.29
C SER A 14 -27.21 -16.73 -18.96
N LEU A 15 -26.08 -17.41 -18.93
CA LEU A 15 -25.10 -17.30 -17.84
C LEU A 15 -24.51 -15.88 -17.88
N ASN A 16 -25.01 -15.00 -17.05
CA ASN A 16 -24.34 -13.75 -16.74
C ASN A 16 -23.05 -14.08 -15.98
N VAL A 17 -21.93 -14.21 -16.69
CA VAL A 17 -20.60 -14.20 -16.08
C VAL A 17 -20.38 -12.77 -15.61
N SER A 18 -20.70 -12.54 -14.35
CA SER A 18 -20.27 -11.32 -13.65
C SER A 18 -18.75 -11.39 -13.58
N GLY A 19 -18.06 -10.77 -14.53
CA GLY A 19 -16.65 -10.52 -14.43
C GLY A 19 -16.44 -9.71 -13.15
N SER A 20 -15.75 -10.29 -12.16
CA SER A 20 -15.28 -9.54 -11.02
C SER A 20 -14.35 -8.44 -11.57
N ALA A 21 -14.83 -7.20 -11.59
CA ALA A 21 -13.98 -6.06 -11.88
C ALA A 21 -12.83 -6.14 -10.87
N GLN A 22 -11.62 -6.39 -11.34
CA GLN A 22 -10.42 -6.36 -10.52
C GLN A 22 -10.37 -4.96 -9.93
N SER A 23 -10.60 -4.84 -8.61
CA SER A 23 -10.67 -3.55 -7.94
C SER A 23 -9.36 -2.82 -8.20
N GLU A 24 -9.43 -1.61 -8.75
CA GLU A 24 -8.27 -0.78 -9.01
C GLU A 24 -7.47 -0.61 -7.71
N LEU A 25 -6.13 -0.75 -7.78
CA LEU A 25 -5.26 -0.59 -6.62
C LEU A 25 -5.42 0.81 -6.04
N PRO A 26 -5.41 0.96 -4.70
CA PRO A 26 -5.51 2.26 -4.07
C PRO A 26 -4.31 3.14 -4.42
N TYR A 27 -4.50 4.47 -4.32
CA TYR A 27 -3.46 5.48 -4.46
C TYR A 27 -2.94 5.74 -5.88
N LYS A 28 -3.72 5.43 -6.91
CA LYS A 28 -3.48 5.99 -8.25
C LYS A 28 -3.55 7.52 -8.21
N GLU A 29 -4.42 8.05 -7.33
CA GLU A 29 -4.47 9.45 -6.87
C GLU A 29 -4.57 9.48 -5.34
N ILE A 30 -4.16 10.61 -4.75
CA ILE A 30 -4.42 10.82 -3.31
C ILE A 30 -5.93 11.08 -3.13
N PRO A 31 -6.58 10.50 -2.10
CA PRO A 31 -7.99 10.77 -1.79
C PRO A 31 -8.29 12.26 -1.60
N SER A 32 -9.56 12.65 -1.68
CA SER A 32 -10.00 14.01 -1.40
C SER A 32 -9.55 14.50 -0.03
N TYR A 33 -9.39 15.82 0.10
CA TYR A 33 -8.99 16.43 1.38
C TYR A 33 -9.99 16.11 2.50
N PRO A 34 -9.51 15.88 3.73
CA PRO A 34 -10.37 15.94 4.91
C PRO A 34 -10.97 17.34 5.05
N THR A 35 -12.19 17.42 5.59
CA THR A 35 -12.88 18.71 5.81
C THR A 35 -12.24 19.55 6.92
N ASN A 36 -11.58 18.90 7.89
CA ASN A 36 -11.00 19.53 9.07
C ASN A 36 -9.52 19.20 9.21
N TYR A 37 -8.75 20.16 9.72
CA TYR A 37 -7.38 19.95 10.15
C TYR A 37 -7.36 19.54 11.61
N THR A 38 -7.19 18.25 11.86
CA THR A 38 -6.93 17.68 13.19
C THR A 38 -5.55 16.98 13.16
N GLN A 39 -5.01 16.64 14.32
CA GLN A 39 -3.77 15.86 14.40
C GLN A 39 -3.88 14.57 13.56
N SER A 40 -5.00 13.86 13.70
CA SER A 40 -5.25 12.59 13.04
C SER A 40 -5.42 12.72 11.54
N THR A 41 -6.15 13.73 11.06
CA THR A 41 -6.36 13.93 9.62
C THR A 41 -5.08 14.40 8.92
N VAL A 42 -4.22 15.16 9.59
CA VAL A 42 -2.89 15.52 9.05
C VAL A 42 -2.02 14.28 8.87
N ILE A 43 -1.97 13.38 9.87
CA ILE A 43 -1.20 12.14 9.77
C ILE A 43 -1.80 11.18 8.74
N SER A 44 -3.13 11.03 8.70
CA SER A 44 -3.84 10.28 7.67
C SER A 44 -3.42 10.77 6.28
N ARG A 45 -3.39 12.09 6.05
CA ARG A 45 -2.96 12.68 4.78
C ARG A 45 -1.49 12.40 4.44
N MET A 46 -0.60 12.35 5.44
CA MET A 46 0.81 11.95 5.21
C MET A 46 0.91 10.48 4.76
N ILE A 47 0.10 9.60 5.36
CA ILE A 47 0.02 8.17 4.96
C ILE A 47 -0.50 8.05 3.53
N ASP A 48 -1.54 8.80 3.16
CA ASP A 48 -2.05 8.83 1.78
C ASP A 48 -0.99 9.34 0.79
N GLY A 49 -0.23 10.36 1.19
CA GLY A 49 0.88 10.89 0.41
C GLY A 49 2.01 9.87 0.19
N LEU A 50 2.30 9.03 1.19
CA LEU A 50 3.21 7.89 1.05
C LEU A 50 2.62 6.85 0.09
N GLY A 51 1.33 6.49 0.25
CA GLY A 51 0.64 5.52 -0.61
C GLY A 51 0.71 5.90 -2.08
N TYR A 52 0.42 7.16 -2.42
CA TYR A 52 0.52 7.68 -3.78
C TYR A 52 1.95 7.60 -4.34
N ARG A 53 2.96 8.00 -3.56
CA ARG A 53 4.36 7.91 -3.97
C ARG A 53 4.79 6.47 -4.20
N TYR A 54 4.41 5.56 -3.30
CA TYR A 54 4.75 4.15 -3.41
C TYR A 54 4.05 3.48 -4.60
N TYR A 55 2.77 3.82 -4.87
CA TYR A 55 2.04 3.34 -6.03
C TYR A 55 2.83 3.61 -7.32
N TRP A 56 3.23 4.85 -7.54
CA TRP A 56 3.92 5.25 -8.77
C TRP A 56 5.39 4.85 -8.80
N ALA A 57 6.07 4.81 -7.66
CA ALA A 57 7.44 4.29 -7.56
C ALA A 57 7.53 2.81 -7.95
N THR A 58 6.45 2.05 -7.70
CA THR A 58 6.39 0.60 -7.94
C THR A 58 5.50 0.22 -9.14
N GLU A 59 5.02 1.18 -9.94
CA GLU A 59 4.23 0.90 -11.15
C GLU A 59 5.13 0.56 -12.32
N ASN A 60 4.79 -0.50 -13.10
CA ASN A 60 5.51 -0.92 -14.30
C ASN A 60 7.02 -1.19 -14.09
N TRP A 61 7.37 -1.82 -12.97
CA TRP A 61 8.73 -2.31 -12.73
C TRP A 61 9.05 -3.50 -13.66
N ARG A 62 10.34 -3.68 -13.98
CA ARG A 62 10.89 -4.82 -14.73
C ARG A 62 11.70 -5.69 -13.77
N ALA A 63 11.96 -6.94 -14.12
CA ALA A 63 12.82 -7.83 -13.32
C ALA A 63 14.19 -7.18 -13.03
N LEU A 64 14.80 -6.55 -14.04
CA LEU A 64 16.06 -5.83 -13.88
C LEU A 64 16.00 -4.68 -12.86
N ASP A 65 14.84 -4.03 -12.71
CA ASP A 65 14.66 -2.96 -11.73
C ASP A 65 14.60 -3.52 -10.32
N LEU A 66 14.01 -4.71 -10.13
CA LEU A 66 13.90 -5.37 -8.82
C LEU A 66 15.27 -5.79 -8.27
N ASP A 67 16.14 -6.29 -9.14
CA ASP A 67 17.48 -6.76 -8.79
C ASP A 67 18.50 -5.63 -8.65
N PHE A 68 18.15 -4.41 -9.08
CA PHE A 68 19.07 -3.28 -9.07
C PHE A 68 19.50 -2.93 -7.63
N LYS A 69 20.84 -2.82 -7.46
CA LYS A 69 21.53 -2.32 -6.26
C LYS A 69 22.48 -1.20 -6.65
N PRO A 70 22.56 -0.09 -5.91
CA PRO A 70 23.55 0.97 -6.17
C PRO A 70 24.99 0.50 -5.89
N ASP A 71 25.18 -0.42 -4.95
CA ASP A 71 26.42 -1.12 -4.65
C ASP A 71 26.14 -2.48 -4.00
N THR A 72 27.21 -3.24 -3.73
CA THR A 72 27.12 -4.63 -3.20
C THR A 72 26.60 -4.72 -1.76
N LEU A 73 26.67 -3.64 -0.99
CA LEU A 73 26.24 -3.59 0.42
C LEU A 73 24.81 -3.00 0.56
N ALA A 74 24.31 -2.36 -0.50
CA ALA A 74 22.99 -1.77 -0.48
C ALA A 74 21.90 -2.82 -0.69
N ARG A 75 20.69 -2.51 -0.18
CA ARG A 75 19.49 -3.27 -0.53
C ARG A 75 19.18 -3.12 -2.02
N SER A 76 18.66 -4.20 -2.63
CA SER A 76 18.04 -4.12 -3.95
C SER A 76 16.70 -3.37 -3.88
N THR A 77 16.12 -3.06 -5.03
CA THR A 77 14.75 -2.54 -5.08
C THR A 77 13.78 -3.50 -4.42
N PHE A 78 13.90 -4.81 -4.68
CA PHE A 78 13.04 -5.83 -4.07
C PHE A 78 13.18 -5.84 -2.54
N GLU A 79 14.39 -5.93 -2.02
CA GLU A 79 14.68 -5.89 -0.57
C GLU A 79 14.21 -4.56 0.07
N THR A 80 14.22 -3.46 -0.70
CA THR A 80 13.66 -2.18 -0.27
C THR A 80 12.13 -2.22 -0.21
N MET A 81 11.47 -2.92 -1.15
CA MET A 81 10.01 -3.13 -1.11
C MET A 81 9.60 -3.99 0.10
N GLU A 82 10.35 -5.04 0.41
CA GLU A 82 10.13 -5.87 1.62
C GLU A 82 10.22 -5.03 2.89
N HIS A 83 11.24 -4.17 2.97
CA HIS A 83 11.40 -3.27 4.10
C HIS A 83 10.22 -2.29 4.24
N ILE A 84 9.80 -1.65 3.14
CA ILE A 84 8.63 -0.75 3.13
C ILE A 84 7.35 -1.49 3.50
N TYR A 85 7.18 -2.75 3.07
CA TYR A 85 6.07 -3.59 3.50
C TYR A 85 6.02 -3.75 5.01
N GLY A 86 7.15 -4.09 5.64
CA GLY A 86 7.26 -4.19 7.10
C GLY A 86 6.92 -2.88 7.81
N LEU A 87 7.41 -1.74 7.29
CA LEU A 87 7.09 -0.41 7.81
C LEU A 87 5.60 -0.08 7.67
N SER A 88 4.98 -0.40 6.52
CA SER A 88 3.55 -0.17 6.28
C SER A 88 2.66 -0.96 7.25
N PHE A 89 3.08 -2.19 7.56
CA PHE A 89 2.41 -3.02 8.54
C PHE A 89 2.51 -2.43 9.96
N MET A 90 3.68 -1.90 10.32
CA MET A 90 3.89 -1.23 11.61
C MET A 90 3.04 0.06 11.73
N ILE A 91 2.93 0.85 10.66
CA ILE A 91 2.04 2.02 10.59
C ILE A 91 0.58 1.59 10.79
N LEU A 92 0.13 0.53 10.11
CA LEU A 92 -1.23 0.00 10.24
C LEU A 92 -1.53 -0.45 11.67
N ASN A 93 -0.64 -1.24 12.27
CA ASN A 93 -0.85 -1.74 13.62
C ASN A 93 -0.87 -0.61 14.64
N ALA A 94 0.03 0.36 14.52
CA ALA A 94 0.05 1.52 15.40
C ALA A 94 -1.24 2.35 15.27
N SER A 95 -1.78 2.55 14.04
CA SER A 95 -3.04 3.27 13.84
C SER A 95 -4.26 2.58 14.43
N LYS A 96 -4.15 1.29 14.77
CA LYS A 96 -5.18 0.46 15.41
C LYS A 96 -4.84 0.05 16.83
N ASN A 97 -3.71 0.51 17.36
CA ASN A 97 -3.15 0.11 18.65
C ASN A 97 -3.01 -1.42 18.79
N GLN A 98 -2.58 -2.08 17.71
CA GLN A 98 -2.39 -3.54 17.63
C GLN A 98 -0.92 -3.91 17.79
N VAL A 99 -0.67 -5.13 18.27
CA VAL A 99 0.69 -5.66 18.43
C VAL A 99 1.33 -5.95 17.07
N ASN A 100 2.60 -5.60 16.94
CA ASN A 100 3.43 -5.96 15.80
C ASN A 100 4.00 -7.37 15.99
N GLU A 101 3.43 -8.31 15.27
CA GLU A 101 3.94 -9.67 15.18
C GLU A 101 5.03 -9.74 14.10
N ARG A 102 6.01 -10.63 14.33
CA ARG A 102 7.03 -10.91 13.31
C ARG A 102 6.34 -11.53 12.09
N ARG A 103 6.56 -10.93 10.92
CA ARG A 103 6.14 -11.48 9.63
C ARG A 103 7.38 -11.86 8.83
N ASP A 104 7.25 -12.93 8.08
CA ASP A 104 8.28 -13.38 7.17
C ASP A 104 7.80 -13.10 5.72
N PRO A 105 8.42 -12.15 5.01
CA PRO A 105 8.08 -11.85 3.63
C PRO A 105 8.71 -12.82 2.62
N ASP A 106 9.53 -13.78 3.05
CA ASP A 106 10.39 -14.61 2.18
C ASP A 106 9.66 -15.35 1.04
N GLN A 107 8.34 -15.47 1.11
CA GLN A 107 7.53 -16.12 0.07
C GLN A 107 6.70 -15.13 -0.76
N MET A 108 6.82 -13.83 -0.52
CA MET A 108 6.03 -12.83 -1.23
C MET A 108 6.72 -12.43 -2.54
N THR A 109 5.94 -12.37 -3.60
CA THR A 109 6.39 -11.76 -4.86
C THR A 109 6.40 -10.23 -4.77
N ALA A 110 7.06 -9.55 -5.70
CA ALA A 110 7.03 -8.08 -5.76
C ALA A 110 5.59 -7.54 -5.92
N ASN A 111 4.70 -8.28 -6.62
CA ASN A 111 3.29 -7.91 -6.73
C ASN A 111 2.57 -8.07 -5.39
N ASP A 112 2.85 -9.13 -4.63
CA ASP A 112 2.25 -9.33 -3.31
C ASP A 112 2.69 -8.24 -2.34
N LEU A 113 3.99 -7.90 -2.33
CA LEU A 113 4.54 -6.81 -1.53
C LEU A 113 3.89 -5.47 -1.88
N ARG A 114 3.77 -5.16 -3.18
CA ARG A 114 3.11 -3.95 -3.67
C ARG A 114 1.66 -3.88 -3.22
N LEU A 115 0.90 -4.94 -3.47
CA LEU A 115 -0.51 -5.05 -3.11
C LEU A 115 -0.71 -4.87 -1.61
N ALA A 116 -0.01 -5.67 -0.81
CA ALA A 116 -0.12 -5.65 0.64
C ALA A 116 0.26 -4.28 1.24
N THR A 117 1.36 -3.67 0.76
CA THR A 117 1.79 -2.34 1.21
C THR A 117 0.72 -1.29 0.95
N LEU A 118 0.17 -1.22 -0.27
CA LEU A 118 -0.85 -0.23 -0.63
C LEU A 118 -2.12 -0.40 0.20
N TYR A 119 -2.58 -1.64 0.44
CA TYR A 119 -3.75 -1.89 1.28
C TYR A 119 -3.48 -1.66 2.77
N ASN A 120 -2.28 -1.93 3.28
CA ASN A 120 -1.88 -1.57 4.63
C ASN A 120 -1.97 -0.05 4.82
N LEU A 121 -1.41 0.73 3.91
CA LEU A 121 -1.42 2.19 3.98
C LEU A 121 -2.86 2.74 3.88
N LYS A 122 -3.69 2.20 2.96
CA LYS A 122 -5.11 2.58 2.86
C LYS A 122 -5.86 2.32 4.17
N SER A 123 -5.65 1.15 4.76
CA SER A 123 -6.30 0.77 6.01
C SER A 123 -5.78 1.59 7.19
N ALA A 124 -4.50 1.91 7.20
CA ALA A 124 -3.88 2.76 8.22
C ALA A 124 -4.40 4.20 8.14
N SER A 125 -4.48 4.79 6.93
CA SER A 125 -5.04 6.12 6.72
C SER A 125 -6.50 6.19 7.19
N ALA A 126 -7.32 5.21 6.82
CA ALA A 126 -8.71 5.16 7.24
C ALA A 126 -8.87 5.02 8.76
N ALA A 127 -8.07 4.17 9.41
CA ALA A 127 -8.08 4.01 10.85
C ALA A 127 -7.63 5.31 11.55
N MET A 128 -6.53 5.90 11.07
CA MET A 128 -5.97 7.13 11.62
C MET A 128 -6.95 8.30 11.57
N ALA A 129 -7.71 8.44 10.48
CA ALA A 129 -8.69 9.51 10.33
C ALA A 129 -9.80 9.51 11.41
N LEU A 130 -10.01 8.37 12.09
CA LEU A 130 -11.00 8.18 13.14
C LEU A 130 -10.43 8.34 14.56
N VAL A 131 -9.13 8.54 14.69
CA VAL A 131 -8.47 8.67 16.00
C VAL A 131 -8.76 10.05 16.59
N GLU A 132 -9.30 10.09 17.79
CA GLU A 132 -9.57 11.32 18.52
C GLU A 132 -8.37 11.79 19.34
N ASN A 133 -7.65 10.85 19.95
CA ASN A 133 -6.50 11.13 20.81
C ASN A 133 -5.28 10.28 20.40
N LEU A 134 -4.22 10.93 19.90
CA LEU A 134 -2.99 10.27 19.51
C LEU A 134 -2.17 9.73 20.69
N GLU A 135 -2.37 10.26 21.90
CA GLU A 135 -1.64 9.81 23.10
C GLU A 135 -1.99 8.37 23.49
N GLU A 136 -3.15 7.86 23.03
CA GLU A 136 -3.58 6.49 23.28
C GLU A 136 -2.92 5.48 22.33
N LEU A 137 -2.31 5.94 21.23
CA LEU A 137 -1.69 5.09 20.24
C LEU A 137 -0.22 4.81 20.54
N ASN A 138 0.17 3.56 20.33
CA ASN A 138 1.53 3.09 20.55
C ASN A 138 1.98 2.15 19.44
N ILE A 139 3.29 2.05 19.23
CA ILE A 139 3.87 0.89 18.56
C ILE A 139 4.02 -0.19 19.62
N LEU A 140 3.29 -1.28 19.49
CA LEU A 140 3.28 -2.38 20.44
C LEU A 140 4.07 -3.56 19.90
N PHE A 141 4.92 -4.13 20.76
CA PHE A 141 5.63 -5.38 20.50
C PHE A 141 5.37 -6.35 21.66
N GLU A 142 5.23 -7.63 21.32
CA GLU A 142 5.17 -8.71 22.30
C GLU A 142 6.54 -9.43 22.30
N GLY A 143 7.18 -9.54 23.44
CA GLY A 143 8.47 -10.19 23.58
C GLY A 143 8.47 -11.19 24.74
N SER A 144 9.53 -12.00 24.87
CA SER A 144 9.70 -12.97 25.96
C SER A 144 9.71 -12.34 27.35
N THR A 145 10.04 -11.06 27.45
CA THR A 145 10.06 -10.26 28.69
C THR A 145 8.80 -9.45 28.92
N GLY A 146 7.76 -9.65 28.09
CA GLY A 146 6.49 -8.94 28.15
C GLY A 146 6.32 -7.90 27.02
N ARG A 147 5.23 -7.13 27.11
CA ARG A 147 4.86 -6.14 26.11
C ARG A 147 5.70 -4.88 26.24
N LYS A 148 6.27 -4.42 25.10
CA LYS A 148 6.93 -3.12 24.96
C LYS A 148 5.99 -2.18 24.18
N ALA A 149 5.73 -1.00 24.72
CA ALA A 149 4.98 0.07 24.08
C ALA A 149 5.90 1.27 23.83
N LEU A 150 5.89 1.77 22.61
CA LEU A 150 6.59 3.01 22.24
C LEU A 150 5.56 4.07 21.84
N PRO A 151 5.63 5.31 22.37
CA PRO A 151 4.71 6.38 22.03
C PRO A 151 4.60 6.62 20.54
N PHE A 152 3.45 7.11 20.08
CA PHE A 152 3.16 7.34 18.66
C PHE A 152 4.17 8.25 17.95
N TRP A 153 4.91 9.10 18.67
CA TRP A 153 6.03 9.88 18.11
C TRP A 153 7.01 9.04 17.30
N TYR A 154 7.25 7.80 17.72
CA TYR A 154 8.14 6.88 17.01
C TYR A 154 7.57 6.39 15.68
N VAL A 155 6.26 6.43 15.48
CA VAL A 155 5.66 6.15 14.16
C VAL A 155 6.07 7.22 13.16
N LEU A 156 6.07 8.49 13.58
CA LEU A 156 6.41 9.62 12.73
C LEU A 156 7.88 9.61 12.34
N ASN A 157 8.77 9.44 13.31
CA ASN A 157 10.23 9.44 13.07
C ASN A 157 10.74 8.16 12.41
N GLY A 158 10.14 7.02 12.72
CA GLY A 158 10.52 5.71 12.23
C GLY A 158 9.66 5.29 11.03
N PRO A 159 8.68 4.39 11.20
CA PRO A 159 8.03 3.73 10.09
C PRO A 159 7.52 4.67 8.98
N LEU A 160 6.94 5.82 9.34
CA LEU A 160 6.38 6.74 8.35
C LEU A 160 7.46 7.51 7.57
N ALA A 161 8.40 8.13 8.28
CA ALA A 161 9.48 8.87 7.63
C ALA A 161 10.40 7.94 6.84
N ASP A 162 10.71 6.77 7.39
CA ASP A 162 11.59 5.78 6.77
C ASP A 162 10.96 5.19 5.49
N ALA A 163 9.66 4.88 5.50
CA ALA A 163 8.96 4.42 4.31
C ALA A 163 8.93 5.48 3.20
N ILE A 164 8.80 6.77 3.53
CA ILE A 164 8.87 7.87 2.57
C ILE A 164 10.28 7.95 1.98
N TYR A 165 11.32 7.88 2.84
CA TYR A 165 12.73 7.90 2.43
C TYR A 165 13.05 6.75 1.49
N HIS A 166 12.68 5.52 1.84
CA HIS A 166 12.93 4.33 1.02
C HIS A 166 12.11 4.31 -0.28
N THR A 167 10.92 4.87 -0.29
CA THR A 167 10.16 5.06 -1.54
C THR A 167 10.90 5.97 -2.50
N GLY A 168 11.55 7.03 -1.99
CA GLY A 168 12.43 7.90 -2.79
C GLY A 168 13.66 7.17 -3.33
N GLN A 169 14.21 6.20 -2.61
CA GLN A 169 15.30 5.35 -3.10
C GLN A 169 14.85 4.48 -4.28
N ILE A 170 13.67 3.84 -4.22
CA ILE A 170 13.11 3.08 -5.35
C ILE A 170 13.02 3.97 -6.60
N VAL A 171 12.53 5.21 -6.47
CA VAL A 171 12.47 6.17 -7.59
C VAL A 171 13.86 6.43 -8.17
N SER A 172 14.87 6.60 -7.33
CA SER A 172 16.27 6.83 -7.75
C SER A 172 16.86 5.59 -8.42
N PHE A 173 16.62 4.40 -7.87
CA PHE A 173 17.08 3.13 -8.44
C PHE A 173 16.51 2.92 -9.84
N ARG A 174 15.22 3.16 -10.04
CA ARG A 174 14.57 3.06 -11.34
C ARG A 174 15.10 4.05 -12.36
N ARG A 175 15.45 5.27 -11.96
CA ARG A 175 16.12 6.23 -12.85
C ARG A 175 17.47 5.70 -13.33
N THR A 176 18.23 5.12 -12.42
CA THR A 176 19.56 4.58 -12.71
C THR A 176 19.48 3.30 -13.55
N SER A 177 18.49 2.44 -13.32
CA SER A 177 18.27 1.22 -14.14
C SER A 177 17.64 1.50 -15.52
N GLY A 178 17.32 2.77 -15.84
CA GLY A 178 16.76 3.17 -17.12
C GLY A 178 15.26 2.90 -17.28
N ASN A 179 14.51 2.82 -16.17
CA ASN A 179 13.05 2.72 -16.14
C ASN A 179 12.45 3.76 -15.17
N PRO A 180 12.59 5.06 -15.47
CA PRO A 180 12.09 6.10 -14.58
C PRO A 180 10.56 5.98 -14.37
N MET A 181 10.11 6.45 -13.21
CA MET A 181 8.69 6.63 -12.91
C MET A 181 8.04 7.55 -13.97
N ASN A 182 6.74 7.37 -14.21
CA ASN A 182 5.98 8.21 -15.14
C ASN A 182 6.18 9.71 -14.83
N SER A 183 6.61 10.47 -15.84
CA SER A 183 6.93 11.91 -15.70
C SER A 183 5.71 12.80 -15.43
N LYS A 184 4.49 12.30 -15.67
CA LYS A 184 3.24 13.01 -15.39
C LYS A 184 2.79 12.89 -13.92
N VAL A 185 3.50 12.14 -13.09
CA VAL A 185 3.21 12.00 -11.65
C VAL A 185 3.55 13.31 -10.94
N ASN A 186 2.52 13.98 -10.45
CA ASN A 186 2.65 15.21 -9.68
C ASN A 186 2.52 14.92 -8.18
N VAL A 187 3.65 14.65 -7.52
CA VAL A 187 3.67 14.34 -6.08
C VAL A 187 3.24 15.50 -5.19
N PHE A 188 3.29 16.75 -5.69
CA PHE A 188 2.83 17.92 -4.97
C PHE A 188 1.30 17.98 -4.92
N MET A 189 0.66 17.74 -6.06
CA MET A 189 -0.80 17.75 -6.16
C MET A 189 -1.44 16.42 -5.77
N GLY A 190 -0.69 15.33 -5.78
CA GLY A 190 -1.20 13.98 -5.55
C GLY A 190 -2.11 13.48 -6.68
N LYS A 191 -1.86 13.93 -7.90
CA LYS A 191 -2.60 13.59 -9.12
C LYS A 191 -1.65 13.23 -10.24
N THR A 192 -2.16 12.48 -11.21
CA THR A 192 -1.39 12.08 -12.38
C THR A 192 -2.24 12.34 -13.62
N ASP A 193 -1.76 13.23 -14.47
CA ASP A 193 -2.40 13.55 -15.76
C ASP A 193 -2.01 12.47 -16.78
N LEU A 194 -2.83 11.41 -16.90
CA LEU A 194 -2.63 10.27 -17.81
C LEU A 194 -3.02 10.59 -19.24
#